data_48d67d79d68f3174b7a50d86bf4bc8f1
#
_entry.id   48d67d79d68f3174b7a50d86bf4bc8f1
#
_cell.length_a   1.000
_cell.length_b   1.000
_cell.length_c   1.000
_cell.angle_alpha   90.00
_cell.angle_beta   90.00
_cell.angle_gamma   90.00
#
_symmetry.space_group_name_H-M   'P 1'
#
loop_
_entity.id
_entity.type
_entity.pdbx_description
1 polymer ?
#
loop_
_entity_poly.entity_id
_entity_poly.type
_entity_poly.pdbx_seq_one_letter_code
_entity_poly.pdbx_strand_id
1 'polypeptide(L)'
;MRHVIFGGDGFVGRHLAPKLVADGEEVVVADIVKSDLTHYRNVRFVTCDVTDTASVANIGLKADDMVYNLSAKMLSPIQVRAKRHDFFFPVNFHGTEHIMQAMDKAGASKLVHYTTDMIYGHTVTQPMTEEHPVAPLGEYGWSKQKTEELAAQWRKRGMSISLFRPRLIIGPGRLGILEKLFKLIDWNFPVPMIGSGKNPYQFISVFDCAEAARAAWKAGVPNQAYNLGSLNPPPVKKLLGDLIKHAGSKSLLIPTPGWAVKRTLDLLDLMNMPIMDPEQYLIADEECVLDVSKAERQLGWVPQYRDEDMLIAAYSEYRAKKDGLAVTANHVPAE
;
A
#
# COMPACT_ATOMS: atom_id res chain seq x y z
N MET A 1 -23.11 -11.48 -4.03
CA MET A 1 -22.50 -11.58 -2.68
C MET A 1 -22.32 -10.17 -2.15
N ARG A 2 -22.31 -9.96 -0.82
CA ARG A 2 -22.01 -8.63 -0.25
C ARG A 2 -20.52 -8.53 0.09
N HIS A 3 -19.87 -7.47 -0.40
CA HIS A 3 -18.46 -7.17 -0.17
C HIS A 3 -18.33 -5.99 0.79
N VAL A 4 -17.62 -6.16 1.90
CA VAL A 4 -17.40 -5.12 2.91
C VAL A 4 -15.93 -4.72 2.90
N ILE A 5 -15.64 -3.45 2.62
CA ILE A 5 -14.29 -2.92 2.46
C ILE A 5 -14.02 -1.92 3.58
N PHE A 6 -13.30 -2.33 4.62
CA PHE A 6 -12.76 -1.44 5.64
C PHE A 6 -11.58 -0.65 5.06
N GLY A 7 -11.58 0.66 5.23
CA GLY A 7 -10.67 1.56 4.52
C GLY A 7 -11.02 1.71 3.03
N GLY A 8 -12.32 1.55 2.70
CA GLY A 8 -12.77 1.48 1.32
C GLY A 8 -12.74 2.81 0.57
N ASP A 9 -12.66 3.95 1.25
CA ASP A 9 -12.40 5.26 0.62
C ASP A 9 -10.91 5.60 0.53
N GLY A 10 -10.06 4.67 0.98
CA GLY A 10 -8.61 4.75 0.85
C GLY A 10 -8.12 4.51 -0.58
N PHE A 11 -6.79 4.55 -0.75
CA PHE A 11 -6.14 4.51 -2.06
C PHE A 11 -6.48 3.26 -2.88
N VAL A 12 -6.39 2.06 -2.30
CA VAL A 12 -6.73 0.80 -2.99
C VAL A 12 -8.25 0.60 -3.05
N GLY A 13 -8.96 0.94 -1.99
CA GLY A 13 -10.41 0.71 -1.89
C GLY A 13 -11.21 1.43 -2.96
N ARG A 14 -10.84 2.66 -3.30
CA ARG A 14 -11.46 3.45 -4.38
C ARG A 14 -11.35 2.80 -5.75
N HIS A 15 -10.36 1.95 -5.98
CA HIS A 15 -10.19 1.20 -7.22
C HIS A 15 -10.77 -0.21 -7.15
N LEU A 16 -10.88 -0.80 -5.95
CA LEU A 16 -11.50 -2.10 -5.76
C LEU A 16 -13.02 -2.03 -5.85
N ALA A 17 -13.66 -1.07 -5.17
CA ALA A 17 -15.11 -0.98 -5.10
C ALA A 17 -15.79 -0.91 -6.48
N PRO A 18 -15.35 -0.06 -7.44
CA PRO A 18 -15.94 -0.05 -8.78
C PRO A 18 -15.77 -1.36 -9.55
N LYS A 19 -14.66 -2.09 -9.35
CA LYS A 19 -14.44 -3.39 -9.99
C LYS A 19 -15.43 -4.44 -9.49
N LEU A 20 -15.71 -4.47 -8.19
CA LEU A 20 -16.70 -5.38 -7.60
C LEU A 20 -18.12 -5.02 -8.05
N VAL A 21 -18.46 -3.74 -8.15
CA VAL A 21 -19.72 -3.28 -8.72
C VAL A 21 -19.87 -3.72 -10.18
N ALA A 22 -18.80 -3.64 -10.97
CA ALA A 22 -18.79 -4.10 -12.36
C ALA A 22 -18.96 -5.63 -12.48
N ASP A 23 -18.54 -6.39 -11.47
CA ASP A 23 -18.81 -7.83 -11.34
C ASP A 23 -20.28 -8.13 -10.93
N GLY A 24 -21.09 -7.11 -10.66
CA GLY A 24 -22.51 -7.24 -10.25
C GLY A 24 -22.71 -7.40 -8.75
N GLU A 25 -21.69 -7.16 -7.93
CA GLU A 25 -21.71 -7.38 -6.50
C GLU A 25 -22.24 -6.16 -5.71
N GLU A 26 -22.79 -6.41 -4.52
CA GLU A 26 -23.14 -5.38 -3.55
C GLU A 26 -21.89 -4.99 -2.76
N VAL A 27 -21.60 -3.68 -2.64
CA VAL A 27 -20.40 -3.17 -1.96
C VAL A 27 -20.77 -2.26 -0.81
N VAL A 28 -20.19 -2.53 0.36
CA VAL A 28 -20.21 -1.64 1.53
C VAL A 28 -18.81 -1.06 1.72
N VAL A 29 -18.71 0.25 1.60
CA VAL A 29 -17.50 1.02 1.90
C VAL A 29 -17.57 1.49 3.34
N ALA A 30 -16.70 0.96 4.21
CA ALA A 30 -16.58 1.31 5.61
C ALA A 30 -15.30 2.15 5.81
N ASP A 31 -15.46 3.45 6.11
CA ASP A 31 -14.31 4.36 6.27
C ASP A 31 -14.66 5.50 7.24
N ILE A 32 -13.63 6.18 7.77
CA ILE A 32 -13.80 7.41 8.57
C ILE A 32 -14.08 8.64 7.69
N VAL A 33 -13.72 8.58 6.42
CA VAL A 33 -13.93 9.64 5.43
C VAL A 33 -15.11 9.26 4.55
N LYS A 34 -16.01 10.21 4.28
CA LYS A 34 -17.16 9.98 3.40
C LYS A 34 -16.69 9.81 1.96
N SER A 35 -17.06 8.71 1.35
CA SER A 35 -16.67 8.34 0.01
C SER A 35 -17.42 9.10 -1.09
N ASP A 36 -16.70 9.43 -2.17
CA ASP A 36 -17.29 9.86 -3.44
C ASP A 36 -17.88 8.68 -4.23
N LEU A 37 -17.65 7.45 -3.76
CA LEU A 37 -18.15 6.21 -4.40
C LEU A 37 -19.66 5.99 -4.20
N THR A 38 -20.31 6.79 -3.38
CA THR A 38 -21.77 6.70 -3.11
C THR A 38 -22.64 6.93 -4.35
N HIS A 39 -22.09 7.45 -5.44
CA HIS A 39 -22.82 7.61 -6.71
C HIS A 39 -23.00 6.27 -7.47
N TYR A 40 -22.25 5.23 -7.16
CA TYR A 40 -22.48 3.91 -7.72
C TYR A 40 -23.72 3.27 -7.09
N ARG A 41 -24.66 2.78 -7.93
CA ARG A 41 -25.96 2.26 -7.50
C ARG A 41 -25.88 1.16 -6.43
N ASN A 42 -24.87 0.29 -6.52
CA ASN A 42 -24.68 -0.86 -5.62
C ASN A 42 -23.60 -0.61 -4.54
N VAL A 43 -23.30 0.66 -4.25
CA VAL A 43 -22.35 1.02 -3.19
C VAL A 43 -23.09 1.70 -2.05
N ARG A 44 -22.89 1.18 -0.84
CA ARG A 44 -23.35 1.81 0.41
C ARG A 44 -22.13 2.26 1.21
N PHE A 45 -22.12 3.52 1.58
CA PHE A 45 -21.10 4.05 2.51
C PHE A 45 -21.61 3.96 3.96
N VAL A 46 -20.73 3.53 4.87
CA VAL A 46 -20.96 3.52 6.33
C VAL A 46 -19.75 4.13 7.00
N THR A 47 -19.95 5.16 7.83
CA THR A 47 -18.87 5.71 8.66
C THR A 47 -18.42 4.66 9.66
N CYS A 48 -17.12 4.33 9.64
CA CYS A 48 -16.54 3.32 10.52
C CYS A 48 -15.11 3.70 10.92
N ASP A 49 -14.92 3.85 12.23
CA ASP A 49 -13.58 3.89 12.83
C ASP A 49 -13.23 2.48 13.32
N VAL A 50 -12.22 1.86 12.72
CA VAL A 50 -11.80 0.50 13.08
C VAL A 50 -11.20 0.41 14.50
N THR A 51 -10.82 1.55 15.09
CA THR A 51 -10.33 1.60 16.48
C THR A 51 -11.45 1.51 17.51
N ASP A 52 -12.70 1.73 17.10
CA ASP A 52 -13.89 1.61 17.93
C ASP A 52 -14.67 0.33 17.60
N THR A 53 -14.73 -0.60 18.55
CA THR A 53 -15.43 -1.88 18.38
C THR A 53 -16.93 -1.70 18.12
N ALA A 54 -17.59 -0.67 18.69
CA ALA A 54 -18.99 -0.39 18.44
C ALA A 54 -19.20 0.09 17.00
N SER A 55 -18.29 0.94 16.50
CA SER A 55 -18.29 1.40 15.10
C SER A 55 -18.15 0.23 14.12
N VAL A 56 -17.24 -0.71 14.38
CA VAL A 56 -17.08 -1.94 13.56
C VAL A 56 -18.34 -2.82 13.64
N ALA A 57 -18.92 -3.01 14.82
CA ALA A 57 -20.14 -3.80 15.00
C ALA A 57 -21.34 -3.22 14.23
N ASN A 58 -21.44 -1.88 14.13
CA ASN A 58 -22.51 -1.19 13.40
C ASN A 58 -22.49 -1.43 11.87
N ILE A 59 -21.42 -1.97 11.30
CA ILE A 59 -21.39 -2.42 9.90
C ILE A 59 -22.41 -3.53 9.67
N GLY A 60 -22.70 -4.33 10.71
CA GLY A 60 -23.65 -5.43 10.63
C GLY A 60 -23.17 -6.50 9.64
N LEU A 61 -21.99 -7.07 9.89
CA LEU A 61 -21.44 -8.17 9.09
C LEU A 61 -22.40 -9.37 9.11
N LYS A 62 -22.38 -10.15 8.01
CA LYS A 62 -23.16 -11.37 7.82
C LYS A 62 -22.24 -12.54 7.49
N ALA A 63 -22.71 -13.75 7.72
CA ALA A 63 -21.92 -14.97 7.54
C ALA A 63 -21.40 -15.18 6.10
N ASP A 64 -22.14 -14.69 5.11
CA ASP A 64 -21.80 -14.80 3.69
C ASP A 64 -21.04 -13.58 3.11
N ASP A 65 -20.64 -12.63 3.97
CA ASP A 65 -19.87 -11.47 3.52
C ASP A 65 -18.45 -11.84 3.09
N MET A 66 -18.00 -11.19 2.03
CA MET A 66 -16.60 -11.11 1.67
C MET A 66 -16.00 -9.84 2.27
N VAL A 67 -15.02 -9.97 3.16
CA VAL A 67 -14.42 -8.84 3.88
C VAL A 67 -13.04 -8.51 3.31
N TYR A 68 -12.77 -7.20 3.17
CA TYR A 68 -11.46 -6.66 2.82
C TYR A 68 -11.03 -5.69 3.91
N ASN A 69 -9.82 -5.88 4.45
CA ASN A 69 -9.22 -4.90 5.36
C ASN A 69 -8.09 -4.16 4.66
N LEU A 70 -8.39 -2.95 4.22
CA LEU A 70 -7.48 -1.98 3.61
C LEU A 70 -7.18 -0.81 4.56
N SER A 71 -7.74 -0.84 5.78
CA SER A 71 -7.53 0.21 6.78
C SER A 71 -6.09 0.21 7.24
N ALA A 72 -5.44 1.36 7.21
CA ALA A 72 -4.08 1.48 7.72
C ALA A 72 -3.69 2.93 8.02
N LYS A 73 -2.92 3.13 9.08
CA LYS A 73 -2.00 4.26 9.19
C LYS A 73 -0.72 3.89 8.45
N MET A 74 -0.27 4.80 7.59
CA MET A 74 0.89 4.62 6.72
C MET A 74 2.04 5.51 7.19
N LEU A 75 3.24 5.33 6.59
CA LEU A 75 4.45 6.11 6.91
C LEU A 75 4.36 7.62 6.62
N SER A 76 3.26 8.09 6.03
CA SER A 76 2.97 9.51 5.82
C SER A 76 1.61 9.84 6.45
N PRO A 77 1.49 10.89 7.31
CA PRO A 77 2.56 11.83 7.72
C PRO A 77 3.61 11.19 8.62
N ILE A 78 4.86 11.65 8.48
CA ILE A 78 6.00 11.13 9.24
C ILE A 78 5.81 11.45 10.73
N GLN A 79 6.04 10.46 11.59
CA GLN A 79 5.90 10.59 13.03
C GLN A 79 7.27 10.68 13.71
N VAL A 80 7.36 11.46 14.79
CA VAL A 80 8.50 11.41 15.69
C VAL A 80 8.56 10.06 16.40
N ARG A 81 9.78 9.60 16.71
CA ARG A 81 10.04 8.25 17.23
C ARG A 81 9.12 7.85 18.38
N ALA A 82 8.96 8.73 19.39
CA ALA A 82 8.15 8.44 20.58
C ALA A 82 6.65 8.26 20.31
N LYS A 83 6.14 8.71 19.15
CA LYS A 83 4.70 8.62 18.80
C LYS A 83 4.39 7.52 17.78
N ARG A 84 5.39 6.83 17.23
CA ARG A 84 5.17 5.85 16.16
C ARG A 84 4.29 4.70 16.59
N HIS A 85 4.55 4.13 17.76
CA HIS A 85 3.75 3.03 18.29
C HIS A 85 2.27 3.42 18.40
N ASP A 86 1.99 4.51 19.13
CA ASP A 86 0.62 5.01 19.34
C ASP A 86 -0.06 5.49 18.07
N PHE A 87 0.71 5.80 17.03
CA PHE A 87 0.18 6.17 15.72
C PHE A 87 -0.22 4.96 14.88
N PHE A 88 0.60 3.89 14.87
CA PHE A 88 0.36 2.75 13.99
C PHE A 88 -0.51 1.66 14.61
N PHE A 89 -0.24 1.27 15.85
CA PHE A 89 -0.86 0.09 16.46
C PHE A 89 -2.37 0.18 16.62
N PRO A 90 -2.97 1.30 17.04
CA PRO A 90 -4.42 1.37 17.21
C PRO A 90 -5.19 1.02 15.93
N VAL A 91 -4.76 1.54 14.78
CA VAL A 91 -5.44 1.27 13.51
C VAL A 91 -4.96 -0.03 12.88
N ASN A 92 -3.63 -0.24 12.77
CA ASN A 92 -3.10 -1.36 12.00
C ASN A 92 -3.33 -2.69 12.72
N PHE A 93 -3.04 -2.78 14.02
CA PHE A 93 -3.16 -4.01 14.78
C PHE A 93 -4.55 -4.16 15.45
N HIS A 94 -4.90 -3.25 16.38
CA HIS A 94 -6.17 -3.37 17.11
C HIS A 94 -7.39 -3.23 16.21
N GLY A 95 -7.35 -2.33 15.20
CA GLY A 95 -8.41 -2.22 14.22
C GLY A 95 -8.61 -3.52 13.43
N THR A 96 -7.52 -4.20 13.05
CA THR A 96 -7.58 -5.52 12.38
C THR A 96 -8.18 -6.57 13.32
N GLU A 97 -7.79 -6.57 14.59
CA GLU A 97 -8.33 -7.47 15.61
C GLU A 97 -9.84 -7.27 15.80
N HIS A 98 -10.32 -6.03 15.90
CA HIS A 98 -11.74 -5.70 16.01
C HIS A 98 -12.54 -6.21 14.81
N ILE A 99 -12.00 -6.05 13.58
CA ILE A 99 -12.63 -6.57 12.37
C ILE A 99 -12.74 -8.09 12.43
N MET A 100 -11.65 -8.80 12.75
CA MET A 100 -11.67 -10.28 12.82
C MET A 100 -12.62 -10.80 13.92
N GLN A 101 -12.68 -10.11 15.07
CA GLN A 101 -13.65 -10.43 16.15
C GLN A 101 -15.10 -10.21 15.70
N ALA A 102 -15.37 -9.13 14.96
CA ALA A 102 -16.70 -8.86 14.42
C ALA A 102 -17.10 -9.89 13.35
N MET A 103 -16.15 -10.33 12.52
CA MET A 103 -16.35 -11.40 11.55
C MET A 103 -16.70 -12.72 12.23
N ASP A 104 -15.95 -13.11 13.27
CA ASP A 104 -16.21 -14.33 14.05
C ASP A 104 -17.62 -14.33 14.66
N LYS A 105 -18.00 -13.22 15.30
CA LYS A 105 -19.36 -13.04 15.87
C LYS A 105 -20.46 -13.14 14.81
N ALA A 106 -20.20 -12.70 13.60
CA ALA A 106 -21.16 -12.73 12.49
C ALA A 106 -21.16 -14.06 11.72
N GLY A 107 -20.20 -14.94 11.99
CA GLY A 107 -19.96 -16.17 11.21
C GLY A 107 -19.30 -15.92 9.85
N ALA A 108 -18.81 -14.71 9.58
CA ALA A 108 -18.07 -14.39 8.35
C ALA A 108 -16.65 -14.98 8.42
N SER A 109 -16.23 -15.68 7.37
CA SER A 109 -14.97 -16.41 7.41
C SER A 109 -13.96 -16.06 6.33
N LYS A 110 -14.29 -15.15 5.39
CA LYS A 110 -13.43 -14.83 4.24
C LYS A 110 -12.87 -13.42 4.35
N LEU A 111 -11.54 -13.29 4.45
CA LEU A 111 -10.85 -12.01 4.61
C LEU A 111 -9.67 -11.89 3.62
N VAL A 112 -9.63 -10.79 2.88
CA VAL A 112 -8.43 -10.29 2.22
C VAL A 112 -7.86 -9.14 3.05
N HIS A 113 -6.60 -9.27 3.49
CA HIS A 113 -5.95 -8.27 4.34
C HIS A 113 -4.62 -7.79 3.75
N TYR A 114 -4.44 -6.47 3.70
CA TYR A 114 -3.22 -5.83 3.21
C TYR A 114 -2.26 -5.56 4.35
N THR A 115 -1.08 -6.18 4.26
CA THR A 115 0.06 -5.93 5.13
C THR A 115 1.10 -5.07 4.40
N THR A 116 2.35 -5.47 4.30
CA THR A 116 3.41 -4.72 3.62
C THR A 116 4.65 -5.59 3.45
N ASP A 117 5.48 -5.29 2.47
CA ASP A 117 6.83 -5.82 2.32
C ASP A 117 7.80 -5.32 3.43
N MET A 118 7.49 -4.22 4.12
CA MET A 118 8.31 -3.69 5.21
C MET A 118 8.49 -4.66 6.38
N ILE A 119 7.69 -5.73 6.44
CA ILE A 119 7.89 -6.81 7.41
C ILE A 119 9.20 -7.59 7.19
N TYR A 120 9.75 -7.57 5.98
CA TYR A 120 10.98 -8.30 5.65
C TYR A 120 12.25 -7.61 6.21
N GLY A 121 12.25 -6.28 6.31
CA GLY A 121 13.43 -5.52 6.69
C GLY A 121 14.52 -5.55 5.62
N HIS A 122 15.76 -5.83 6.03
CA HIS A 122 16.89 -5.91 5.11
C HIS A 122 16.80 -7.13 4.19
N THR A 123 17.25 -6.94 2.96
CA THR A 123 17.29 -8.00 1.96
C THR A 123 18.38 -9.03 2.27
N VAL A 124 17.98 -10.30 2.39
CA VAL A 124 18.89 -11.43 2.59
C VAL A 124 19.10 -12.22 1.30
N THR A 125 18.03 -12.42 0.54
CA THR A 125 18.04 -13.15 -0.74
C THR A 125 17.23 -12.39 -1.79
N GLN A 126 17.63 -12.52 -3.08
CA GLN A 126 16.95 -11.91 -4.22
C GLN A 126 16.58 -12.95 -5.29
N PRO A 127 15.38 -12.84 -5.87
CA PRO A 127 14.27 -12.01 -5.44
C PRO A 127 13.69 -12.50 -4.09
N MET A 128 13.06 -11.59 -3.32
CA MET A 128 12.45 -11.94 -2.04
C MET A 128 11.13 -12.68 -2.27
N THR A 129 11.06 -13.93 -1.85
CA THR A 129 9.83 -14.73 -1.82
C THR A 129 9.06 -14.51 -0.52
N GLU A 130 7.87 -15.10 -0.39
CA GLU A 130 7.09 -15.04 0.85
C GLU A 130 7.73 -15.78 2.03
N GLU A 131 8.70 -16.64 1.75
CA GLU A 131 9.52 -17.39 2.74
C GLU A 131 10.75 -16.61 3.23
N HIS A 132 11.00 -15.40 2.66
CA HIS A 132 12.07 -14.51 3.14
C HIS A 132 11.90 -14.23 4.65
N PRO A 133 13.00 -14.17 5.43
CA PRO A 133 12.95 -13.87 6.86
C PRO A 133 12.15 -12.59 7.16
N VAL A 134 11.37 -12.63 8.23
CA VAL A 134 10.58 -11.49 8.70
C VAL A 134 11.33 -10.80 9.83
N ALA A 135 11.80 -9.57 9.60
CA ALA A 135 12.60 -8.77 10.53
C ALA A 135 12.35 -7.25 10.31
N PRO A 136 11.16 -6.73 10.63
CA PRO A 136 10.83 -5.33 10.37
C PRO A 136 11.78 -4.37 11.08
N LEU A 137 12.06 -3.23 10.44
CA LEU A 137 13.02 -2.22 10.91
C LEU A 137 12.38 -1.10 11.73
N GLY A 138 11.06 -1.08 11.84
CA GLY A 138 10.35 -0.04 12.58
C GLY A 138 8.92 -0.42 12.96
N GLU A 139 8.23 0.53 13.59
CA GLU A 139 6.91 0.31 14.19
C GLU A 139 5.80 0.03 13.18
N TYR A 140 5.92 0.56 11.95
CA TYR A 140 4.94 0.28 10.90
C TYR A 140 5.01 -1.18 10.46
N GLY A 141 6.18 -1.66 10.03
CA GLY A 141 6.38 -3.05 9.64
C GLY A 141 6.07 -4.00 10.80
N TRP A 142 6.46 -3.63 12.02
CA TRP A 142 6.13 -4.42 13.21
C TRP A 142 4.63 -4.49 13.47
N SER A 143 3.90 -3.38 13.36
CA SER A 143 2.43 -3.40 13.49
C SER A 143 1.78 -4.33 12.47
N LYS A 144 2.29 -4.37 11.23
CA LYS A 144 1.80 -5.23 10.16
C LYS A 144 2.19 -6.71 10.36
N GLN A 145 3.41 -6.99 10.83
CA GLN A 145 3.81 -8.34 11.22
C GLN A 145 2.86 -8.92 12.29
N LYS A 146 2.51 -8.13 13.29
CA LYS A 146 1.57 -8.54 14.35
C LYS A 146 0.18 -8.90 13.79
N THR A 147 -0.27 -8.24 12.72
CA THR A 147 -1.53 -8.64 12.06
C THR A 147 -1.41 -9.98 11.33
N GLU A 148 -0.25 -10.32 10.79
CA GLU A 148 -0.02 -11.64 10.18
C GLU A 148 0.02 -12.76 11.23
N GLU A 149 0.64 -12.51 12.38
CA GLU A 149 0.59 -13.43 13.52
C GLU A 149 -0.86 -13.64 14.02
N LEU A 150 -1.64 -12.57 14.08
CA LEU A 150 -3.07 -12.62 14.41
C LEU A 150 -3.85 -13.42 13.35
N ALA A 151 -3.63 -13.17 12.07
CA ALA A 151 -4.25 -13.90 10.97
C ALA A 151 -3.94 -15.41 11.04
N ALA A 152 -2.71 -15.80 11.41
CA ALA A 152 -2.35 -17.20 11.61
C ALA A 152 -3.17 -17.87 12.74
N GLN A 153 -3.49 -17.13 13.81
CA GLN A 153 -4.36 -17.61 14.90
C GLN A 153 -5.80 -17.81 14.41
N TRP A 154 -6.35 -16.84 13.65
CA TRP A 154 -7.71 -16.91 13.13
C TRP A 154 -7.88 -17.99 12.04
N ARG A 155 -6.85 -18.22 11.23
CA ARG A 155 -6.83 -19.36 10.28
C ARG A 155 -7.00 -20.71 11.01
N LYS A 156 -6.35 -20.89 12.17
CA LYS A 156 -6.51 -22.10 13.02
C LYS A 156 -7.93 -22.24 13.57
N ARG A 157 -8.69 -21.14 13.65
CA ARG A 157 -10.10 -21.12 14.07
C ARG A 157 -11.08 -21.26 12.90
N GLY A 158 -10.60 -21.47 11.68
CA GLY A 158 -11.42 -21.75 10.51
C GLY A 158 -11.66 -20.58 9.56
N MET A 159 -11.06 -19.40 9.80
CA MET A 159 -11.12 -18.31 8.83
C MET A 159 -10.22 -18.56 7.62
N SER A 160 -10.69 -18.19 6.44
CA SER A 160 -9.91 -18.12 5.20
C SER A 160 -9.37 -16.71 5.03
N ILE A 161 -8.05 -16.53 5.14
CA ILE A 161 -7.41 -15.21 5.12
C ILE A 161 -6.29 -15.20 4.08
N SER A 162 -6.43 -14.38 3.04
CA SER A 162 -5.34 -14.04 2.12
C SER A 162 -4.64 -12.77 2.58
N LEU A 163 -3.32 -12.82 2.74
CA LEU A 163 -2.49 -11.68 3.13
C LEU A 163 -1.75 -11.15 1.91
N PHE A 164 -1.76 -9.85 1.71
CA PHE A 164 -0.98 -9.21 0.66
C PHE A 164 0.14 -8.34 1.24
N ARG A 165 1.35 -8.53 0.71
CA ARG A 165 2.58 -7.81 1.06
C ARG A 165 2.99 -6.92 -0.13
N PRO A 166 2.32 -5.79 -0.35
CA PRO A 166 2.66 -4.91 -1.45
C PRO A 166 3.97 -4.16 -1.19
N ARG A 167 4.74 -3.94 -2.27
CA ARG A 167 5.76 -2.88 -2.34
C ARG A 167 5.07 -1.51 -2.26
N LEU A 168 5.86 -0.43 -2.30
CA LEU A 168 5.31 0.92 -2.31
C LEU A 168 4.26 1.06 -3.41
N ILE A 169 3.00 1.25 -2.99
CA ILE A 169 1.88 1.40 -3.92
C ILE A 169 1.89 2.79 -4.52
N ILE A 170 1.90 2.87 -5.86
CA ILE A 170 1.89 4.12 -6.61
C ILE A 170 0.73 4.17 -7.62
N GLY A 171 0.41 5.40 -8.04
CA GLY A 171 -0.62 5.67 -9.03
C GLY A 171 -1.33 6.99 -8.75
N PRO A 172 -2.31 7.36 -9.60
CA PRO A 172 -3.16 8.52 -9.39
C PRO A 172 -3.94 8.43 -8.07
N GLY A 173 -4.12 9.55 -7.36
CA GLY A 173 -4.95 9.65 -6.16
C GLY A 173 -4.19 9.77 -4.84
N ARG A 174 -2.92 9.41 -4.77
CA ARG A 174 -2.11 9.54 -3.56
C ARG A 174 -0.64 9.78 -3.88
N LEU A 175 -0.05 10.78 -3.23
CA LEU A 175 1.35 11.16 -3.44
C LEU A 175 2.30 10.59 -2.37
N GLY A 176 1.88 10.61 -1.10
CA GLY A 176 2.74 10.17 0.01
C GLY A 176 4.11 10.83 -0.01
N ILE A 177 5.18 10.02 0.05
CA ILE A 177 6.57 10.51 0.01
C ILE A 177 6.94 11.12 -1.35
N LEU A 178 6.28 10.73 -2.43
CA LEU A 178 6.55 11.22 -3.79
C LEU A 178 6.24 12.72 -3.94
N GLU A 179 5.40 13.30 -3.09
CA GLU A 179 5.10 14.73 -3.13
C GLU A 179 6.35 15.61 -2.98
N LYS A 180 7.26 15.21 -2.07
CA LYS A 180 8.53 15.92 -1.88
C LYS A 180 9.42 15.84 -3.12
N LEU A 181 9.50 14.66 -3.72
CA LEU A 181 10.23 14.42 -4.97
C LEU A 181 9.66 15.28 -6.10
N PHE A 182 8.35 15.27 -6.28
CA PHE A 182 7.67 16.03 -7.33
C PHE A 182 7.85 17.54 -7.19
N LYS A 183 7.84 18.05 -5.95
CA LYS A 183 8.15 19.47 -5.68
C LYS A 183 9.58 19.85 -6.08
N LEU A 184 10.58 19.00 -5.78
CA LEU A 184 11.97 19.26 -6.20
C LEU A 184 12.09 19.32 -7.73
N ILE A 185 11.48 18.36 -8.43
CA ILE A 185 11.48 18.31 -9.89
C ILE A 185 10.79 19.54 -10.48
N ASP A 186 9.65 19.92 -9.94
CA ASP A 186 8.86 21.10 -10.37
C ASP A 186 9.63 22.41 -10.23
N TRP A 187 10.45 22.52 -9.19
CA TRP A 187 11.28 23.69 -8.93
C TRP A 187 12.65 23.67 -9.64
N ASN A 188 12.91 22.63 -10.44
CA ASN A 188 14.23 22.40 -11.06
C ASN A 188 15.37 22.29 -10.05
N PHE A 189 15.09 21.83 -8.83
CA PHE A 189 16.11 21.60 -7.81
C PHE A 189 16.80 20.26 -7.99
N PRO A 190 18.03 20.11 -7.49
CA PRO A 190 18.72 18.84 -7.49
C PRO A 190 17.90 17.77 -6.73
N VAL A 191 17.86 16.57 -7.30
CA VAL A 191 17.17 15.41 -6.71
C VAL A 191 18.23 14.47 -6.14
N PRO A 192 18.38 14.37 -4.81
CA PRO A 192 19.32 13.44 -4.21
C PRO A 192 18.83 11.98 -4.37
N MET A 193 19.74 11.09 -4.75
CA MET A 193 19.54 9.65 -4.72
C MET A 193 20.33 9.04 -3.58
N ILE A 194 19.71 8.21 -2.75
CA ILE A 194 20.42 7.44 -1.72
C ILE A 194 21.19 6.31 -2.43
N GLY A 195 22.53 6.32 -2.30
CA GLY A 195 23.40 5.44 -3.03
C GLY A 195 23.66 5.87 -4.47
N SER A 196 24.04 4.91 -5.32
CA SER A 196 24.40 5.16 -6.74
C SER A 196 23.19 5.26 -7.66
N GLY A 197 22.02 4.83 -7.22
CA GLY A 197 20.82 4.70 -8.03
C GLY A 197 20.87 3.57 -9.07
N LYS A 198 21.82 2.64 -8.95
CA LYS A 198 21.93 1.47 -9.84
C LYS A 198 21.03 0.31 -9.39
N ASN A 199 20.64 0.28 -8.11
CA ASN A 199 19.74 -0.72 -7.57
C ASN A 199 18.36 -0.59 -8.22
N PRO A 200 17.68 -1.71 -8.56
CA PRO A 200 16.29 -1.69 -8.97
C PRO A 200 15.40 -1.21 -7.82
N TYR A 201 14.37 -0.46 -8.14
CA TYR A 201 13.38 -0.03 -7.16
C TYR A 201 11.99 -0.41 -7.66
N GLN A 202 11.42 -1.41 -7.04
CA GLN A 202 10.13 -1.95 -7.40
C GLN A 202 9.00 -1.16 -6.73
N PHE A 203 7.97 -0.85 -7.49
CA PHE A 203 6.68 -0.38 -7.02
C PHE A 203 5.59 -1.43 -7.24
N ILE A 204 4.38 -1.06 -6.94
CA ILE A 204 3.18 -1.75 -7.39
C ILE A 204 2.10 -0.73 -7.74
N SER A 205 1.40 -0.94 -8.85
CA SER A 205 0.28 -0.12 -9.24
C SER A 205 -0.90 -0.29 -8.27
N VAL A 206 -1.58 0.80 -7.94
CA VAL A 206 -2.83 0.76 -7.17
C VAL A 206 -3.91 -0.06 -7.90
N PHE A 207 -3.90 -0.03 -9.24
CA PHE A 207 -4.85 -0.81 -10.05
C PHE A 207 -4.58 -2.30 -9.97
N ASP A 208 -3.30 -2.70 -9.96
CA ASP A 208 -2.87 -4.08 -9.77
C ASP A 208 -3.16 -4.57 -8.35
N CYS A 209 -3.00 -3.71 -7.33
CA CYS A 209 -3.45 -4.02 -5.97
C CYS A 209 -4.95 -4.32 -5.93
N ALA A 210 -5.79 -3.46 -6.52
CA ALA A 210 -7.22 -3.69 -6.56
C ALA A 210 -7.58 -5.00 -7.28
N GLU A 211 -6.88 -5.32 -8.37
CA GLU A 211 -7.08 -6.57 -9.10
C GLU A 211 -6.61 -7.79 -8.31
N ALA A 212 -5.52 -7.69 -7.55
CA ALA A 212 -5.05 -8.77 -6.67
C ALA A 212 -6.11 -9.13 -5.61
N ALA A 213 -6.73 -8.13 -4.99
CA ALA A 213 -7.83 -8.36 -4.03
C ALA A 213 -9.03 -9.07 -4.69
N ARG A 214 -9.40 -8.66 -5.89
CA ARG A 214 -10.46 -9.26 -6.68
C ARG A 214 -10.11 -10.71 -7.08
N ALA A 215 -8.87 -10.95 -7.50
CA ALA A 215 -8.37 -12.28 -7.86
C ALA A 215 -8.39 -13.24 -6.66
N ALA A 216 -7.97 -12.79 -5.46
CA ALA A 216 -8.04 -13.60 -4.25
C ALA A 216 -9.47 -14.00 -3.88
N TRP A 217 -10.43 -13.09 -4.00
CA TRP A 217 -11.84 -13.42 -3.84
C TRP A 217 -12.28 -14.50 -4.81
N LYS A 218 -12.00 -14.33 -6.11
CA LYS A 218 -12.35 -15.31 -7.16
C LYS A 218 -11.69 -16.67 -6.98
N ALA A 219 -10.49 -16.69 -6.40
CA ALA A 219 -9.77 -17.93 -6.03
C ALA A 219 -10.25 -18.56 -4.71
N GLY A 220 -11.31 -18.02 -4.07
CA GLY A 220 -11.88 -18.55 -2.83
C GLY A 220 -11.13 -18.17 -1.55
N VAL A 221 -10.31 -17.12 -1.58
CA VAL A 221 -9.54 -16.59 -0.45
C VAL A 221 -8.58 -17.63 0.14
N PRO A 222 -7.53 -18.04 -0.59
CA PRO A 222 -6.56 -19.03 -0.09
C PRO A 222 -5.86 -18.54 1.19
N ASN A 223 -5.60 -19.46 2.14
CA ASN A 223 -4.91 -19.20 3.41
C ASN A 223 -3.40 -19.01 3.21
N GLN A 224 -3.01 -18.04 2.40
CA GLN A 224 -1.62 -17.78 2.01
C GLN A 224 -1.25 -16.30 2.17
N ALA A 225 0.06 -16.02 2.16
CA ALA A 225 0.59 -14.69 1.94
C ALA A 225 1.07 -14.58 0.48
N TYR A 226 0.95 -13.39 -0.09
CA TYR A 226 1.33 -13.08 -1.47
C TYR A 226 2.07 -11.76 -1.55
N ASN A 227 3.23 -11.78 -2.17
CA ASN A 227 3.95 -10.58 -2.53
C ASN A 227 3.26 -9.88 -3.71
N LEU A 228 3.19 -8.54 -3.66
CA LEU A 228 2.71 -7.72 -4.77
C LEU A 228 3.77 -6.70 -5.18
N GLY A 229 4.25 -6.80 -6.39
CA GLY A 229 5.24 -5.92 -7.01
C GLY A 229 5.10 -5.91 -8.52
N SER A 230 5.69 -4.94 -9.18
CA SER A 230 5.78 -4.88 -10.64
C SER A 230 6.74 -5.93 -11.19
N LEU A 231 6.69 -6.18 -12.50
CA LEU A 231 7.68 -7.00 -13.20
C LEU A 231 8.82 -6.12 -13.72
N ASN A 232 10.05 -6.65 -13.67
CA ASN A 232 11.25 -6.02 -14.25
C ASN A 232 11.46 -4.55 -13.82
N PRO A 233 11.50 -4.26 -12.49
CA PRO A 233 11.64 -2.89 -12.01
C PRO A 233 12.93 -2.24 -12.52
N PRO A 234 12.88 -0.97 -12.99
CA PRO A 234 14.06 -0.28 -13.47
C PRO A 234 14.97 0.18 -12.33
N PRO A 235 16.26 0.47 -12.60
CA PRO A 235 17.12 1.14 -11.64
C PRO A 235 16.56 2.52 -11.25
N VAL A 236 16.75 2.93 -9.98
CA VAL A 236 16.32 4.24 -9.45
C VAL A 236 16.73 5.39 -10.37
N LYS A 237 18.00 5.37 -10.86
CA LYS A 237 18.52 6.43 -11.74
C LYS A 237 17.72 6.55 -13.03
N LYS A 238 17.32 5.41 -13.63
CA LYS A 238 16.51 5.41 -14.86
C LYS A 238 15.12 5.94 -14.56
N LEU A 239 14.47 5.41 -13.52
CA LEU A 239 13.13 5.78 -13.12
C LEU A 239 12.99 7.30 -12.87
N LEU A 240 13.90 7.88 -12.08
CA LEU A 240 13.90 9.30 -11.80
C LEU A 240 14.32 10.14 -13.00
N GLY A 241 15.24 9.65 -13.85
CA GLY A 241 15.66 10.32 -15.08
C GLY A 241 14.52 10.43 -16.08
N ASP A 242 13.76 9.36 -16.26
CA ASP A 242 12.59 9.35 -17.16
C ASP A 242 11.49 10.29 -16.62
N LEU A 243 11.27 10.34 -15.32
CA LEU A 243 10.34 11.29 -14.69
C LEU A 243 10.76 12.75 -14.89
N ILE A 244 12.05 13.08 -14.67
CA ILE A 244 12.59 14.44 -14.89
C ILE A 244 12.43 14.85 -16.36
N LYS A 245 12.72 13.95 -17.28
CA LYS A 245 12.54 14.18 -18.71
C LYS A 245 11.07 14.43 -19.09
N HIS A 246 10.15 13.60 -18.55
CA HIS A 246 8.70 13.77 -18.74
C HIS A 246 8.21 15.12 -18.20
N ALA A 247 8.72 15.51 -17.04
CA ALA A 247 8.38 16.80 -16.41
C ALA A 247 8.92 18.03 -17.17
N GLY A 248 9.81 17.85 -18.16
CA GLY A 248 10.53 18.94 -18.80
C GLY A 248 11.44 19.71 -17.84
N SER A 249 11.83 19.07 -16.72
CA SER A 249 12.60 19.71 -15.66
C SER A 249 14.10 19.71 -15.96
N LYS A 250 14.80 20.72 -15.43
CA LYS A 250 16.28 20.83 -15.48
C LYS A 250 16.94 20.24 -14.24
N SER A 251 16.19 19.52 -13.41
CA SER A 251 16.71 18.86 -12.20
C SER A 251 17.83 17.88 -12.53
N LEU A 252 18.86 17.88 -11.69
CA LEU A 252 19.98 16.94 -11.80
C LEU A 252 19.87 15.86 -10.73
N LEU A 253 20.10 14.61 -11.09
CA LEU A 253 20.21 13.51 -10.15
C LEU A 253 21.57 13.53 -9.45
N ILE A 254 21.58 13.65 -8.13
CA ILE A 254 22.79 13.72 -7.31
C ILE A 254 22.95 12.41 -6.53
N PRO A 255 23.86 11.51 -6.91
CA PRO A 255 24.19 10.36 -6.10
C PRO A 255 24.78 10.79 -4.76
N THR A 256 24.28 10.23 -3.67
CA THR A 256 24.77 10.54 -2.32
C THR A 256 25.27 9.27 -1.64
N PRO A 257 26.36 9.32 -0.85
CA PRO A 257 26.84 8.14 -0.13
C PRO A 257 25.75 7.62 0.82
N GLY A 258 25.24 6.40 0.58
CA GLY A 258 24.12 5.84 1.34
C GLY A 258 24.37 5.84 2.85
N TRP A 259 25.59 5.47 3.29
CA TRP A 259 25.96 5.47 4.71
C TRP A 259 25.84 6.86 5.36
N ALA A 260 26.27 7.91 4.65
CA ALA A 260 26.24 9.29 5.18
C ALA A 260 24.80 9.80 5.30
N VAL A 261 23.96 9.54 4.28
CA VAL A 261 22.53 9.89 4.31
C VAL A 261 21.82 9.16 5.44
N LYS A 262 22.01 7.84 5.55
CA LYS A 262 21.41 7.03 6.63
C LYS A 262 21.78 7.56 8.01
N ARG A 263 23.06 7.86 8.26
CA ARG A 263 23.51 8.44 9.54
C ARG A 263 22.95 9.83 9.83
N THR A 264 22.85 10.68 8.79
CA THR A 264 22.25 12.01 8.95
C THR A 264 20.76 11.89 9.29
N LEU A 265 20.01 11.00 8.61
CA LEU A 265 18.61 10.77 8.88
C LEU A 265 18.37 10.15 10.26
N ASP A 266 19.23 9.22 10.69
CA ASP A 266 19.22 8.66 12.06
C ASP A 266 19.39 9.76 13.11
N LEU A 267 20.34 10.67 12.91
CA LEU A 267 20.58 11.78 13.84
C LEU A 267 19.38 12.73 13.91
N LEU A 268 18.82 13.09 12.77
CA LEU A 268 17.60 13.92 12.71
C LEU A 268 16.42 13.24 13.41
N ASP A 269 16.27 11.94 13.23
CA ASP A 269 15.22 11.16 13.91
C ASP A 269 15.40 11.17 15.44
N LEU A 270 16.65 10.99 15.92
CA LEU A 270 16.98 11.09 17.34
C LEU A 270 16.71 12.49 17.92
N MET A 271 16.87 13.54 17.10
CA MET A 271 16.57 14.93 17.48
C MET A 271 15.07 15.27 17.38
N ASN A 272 14.19 14.31 17.11
CA ASN A 272 12.75 14.49 16.86
C ASN A 272 12.44 15.39 15.63
N MET A 273 13.30 15.38 14.63
CA MET A 273 13.17 16.10 13.38
C MET A 273 13.16 15.14 12.17
N PRO A 274 12.34 14.09 12.13
CA PRO A 274 12.38 13.09 11.07
C PRO A 274 11.96 13.69 9.71
N ILE A 275 12.77 13.44 8.70
CA ILE A 275 12.48 13.83 7.30
C ILE A 275 11.89 12.64 6.53
N MET A 276 12.29 11.41 6.88
CA MET A 276 11.87 10.15 6.31
C MET A 276 11.79 9.10 7.42
N ASP A 277 10.91 8.13 7.30
CA ASP A 277 10.83 7.04 8.28
C ASP A 277 12.02 6.09 8.13
N PRO A 278 12.61 5.57 9.23
CA PRO A 278 13.73 4.62 9.18
C PRO A 278 13.49 3.43 8.27
N GLU A 279 12.30 2.86 8.25
CA GLU A 279 11.95 1.71 7.38
C GLU A 279 12.14 2.02 5.90
N GLN A 280 12.05 3.29 5.50
CA GLN A 280 12.20 3.70 4.11
C GLN A 280 13.66 3.96 3.73
N TYR A 281 14.43 4.70 4.57
CA TYR A 281 15.79 5.07 4.18
C TYR A 281 16.83 3.98 4.47
N LEU A 282 16.59 3.11 5.44
CA LEU A 282 17.53 2.05 5.77
C LEU A 282 17.75 1.05 4.62
N ILE A 283 16.70 0.81 3.82
CA ILE A 283 16.74 -0.11 2.67
C ILE A 283 16.79 0.60 1.31
N ALA A 284 16.86 1.94 1.27
CA ALA A 284 16.67 2.69 0.02
C ALA A 284 17.77 2.46 -1.04
N ASP A 285 18.98 2.04 -0.65
CA ASP A 285 20.09 1.70 -1.54
C ASP A 285 20.28 0.18 -1.72
N GLU A 286 19.38 -0.64 -1.17
CA GLU A 286 19.37 -2.09 -1.34
C GLU A 286 18.56 -2.50 -2.58
N GLU A 287 18.86 -3.68 -3.08
CA GLU A 287 18.04 -4.33 -4.10
C GLU A 287 16.87 -5.04 -3.42
N CYS A 288 15.69 -4.43 -3.46
CA CYS A 288 14.49 -4.97 -2.83
C CYS A 288 13.45 -5.31 -3.93
N VAL A 289 13.57 -6.49 -4.52
CA VAL A 289 12.64 -6.98 -5.55
C VAL A 289 11.88 -8.19 -5.01
N LEU A 290 10.57 -8.10 -5.00
CA LEU A 290 9.68 -9.19 -4.59
C LEU A 290 9.44 -10.15 -5.75
N ASP A 291 9.47 -11.44 -5.46
CA ASP A 291 8.94 -12.48 -6.35
C ASP A 291 7.41 -12.52 -6.23
N VAL A 292 6.72 -12.36 -7.33
CA VAL A 292 5.25 -12.35 -7.40
C VAL A 292 4.68 -13.63 -8.00
N SER A 293 5.53 -14.59 -8.35
CA SER A 293 5.15 -15.83 -9.06
C SER A 293 4.14 -16.69 -8.29
N LYS A 294 4.10 -16.60 -6.95
CA LYS A 294 3.13 -17.31 -6.14
C LYS A 294 1.71 -16.77 -6.37
N ALA A 295 1.54 -15.45 -6.45
CA ALA A 295 0.26 -14.82 -6.76
C ALA A 295 -0.19 -15.20 -8.18
N GLU A 296 0.71 -15.23 -9.15
CA GLU A 296 0.42 -15.69 -10.50
C GLU A 296 -0.10 -17.13 -10.51
N ARG A 297 0.63 -18.05 -9.90
CA ARG A 297 0.25 -19.48 -9.90
C ARG A 297 -1.04 -19.79 -9.15
N GLN A 298 -1.29 -19.11 -8.03
CA GLN A 298 -2.39 -19.49 -7.12
C GLN A 298 -3.64 -18.62 -7.29
N LEU A 299 -3.49 -17.39 -7.75
CA LEU A 299 -4.60 -16.45 -7.93
C LEU A 299 -4.88 -16.14 -9.41
N GLY A 300 -4.01 -16.57 -10.34
CA GLY A 300 -4.05 -16.15 -11.74
C GLY A 300 -3.81 -14.64 -11.91
N TRP A 301 -3.15 -14.00 -10.93
CA TRP A 301 -2.89 -12.57 -10.95
C TRP A 301 -1.49 -12.26 -11.46
N VAL A 302 -1.38 -11.33 -12.40
CA VAL A 302 -0.13 -10.81 -12.94
C VAL A 302 -0.22 -9.29 -12.96
N PRO A 303 0.82 -8.56 -12.47
CA PRO A 303 0.81 -7.10 -12.55
C PRO A 303 0.87 -6.64 -14.00
N GLN A 304 0.06 -5.64 -14.34
CA GLN A 304 -0.12 -5.15 -15.71
C GLN A 304 0.60 -3.82 -15.97
N TYR A 305 0.89 -3.07 -14.90
CA TYR A 305 1.40 -1.70 -15.04
C TYR A 305 2.89 -1.63 -14.71
N ARG A 306 3.61 -0.85 -15.51
CA ARG A 306 5.04 -0.59 -15.31
C ARG A 306 5.25 0.54 -14.31
N ASP A 307 6.35 0.49 -13.59
CA ASP A 307 6.69 1.49 -12.57
C ASP A 307 6.83 2.89 -13.15
N GLU A 308 7.47 3.01 -14.32
CA GLU A 308 7.67 4.27 -15.02
C GLU A 308 6.33 4.94 -15.35
N ASP A 309 5.38 4.16 -15.91
CA ASP A 309 4.09 4.66 -16.35
C ASP A 309 3.25 5.15 -15.16
N MET A 310 3.27 4.38 -14.06
CA MET A 310 2.55 4.75 -12.85
C MET A 310 3.16 5.95 -12.13
N LEU A 311 4.48 6.09 -12.12
CA LEU A 311 5.15 7.25 -11.55
C LEU A 311 4.85 8.52 -12.37
N ILE A 312 4.85 8.41 -13.69
CA ILE A 312 4.47 9.50 -14.61
C ILE A 312 3.00 9.87 -14.42
N ALA A 313 2.09 8.90 -14.32
CA ALA A 313 0.66 9.14 -14.08
C ALA A 313 0.43 9.89 -12.75
N ALA A 314 1.11 9.47 -11.68
CA ALA A 314 1.03 10.14 -10.38
C ALA A 314 1.57 11.58 -10.44
N TYR A 315 2.67 11.83 -11.18
CA TYR A 315 3.21 13.17 -11.37
C TYR A 315 2.27 14.05 -12.21
N SER A 316 1.71 13.51 -13.28
CA SER A 316 0.77 14.23 -14.15
C SER A 316 -0.48 14.67 -13.38
N GLU A 317 -1.00 13.82 -12.50
CA GLU A 317 -2.10 14.18 -11.61
C GLU A 317 -1.70 15.27 -10.60
N TYR A 318 -0.51 15.15 -10.00
CA TYR A 318 0.03 16.18 -9.10
C TYR A 318 0.08 17.56 -9.81
N ARG A 319 0.56 17.59 -11.05
CA ARG A 319 0.61 18.83 -11.85
C ARG A 319 -0.78 19.36 -12.16
N ALA A 320 -1.70 18.50 -12.62
CA ALA A 320 -3.07 18.90 -12.93
C ALA A 320 -3.77 19.54 -11.70
N LYS A 321 -3.63 18.93 -10.52
CA LYS A 321 -4.17 19.49 -9.27
C LYS A 321 -3.56 20.83 -8.91
N LYS A 322 -2.24 20.99 -9.08
CA LYS A 322 -1.54 22.26 -8.84
C LYS A 322 -2.01 23.37 -9.77
N ASP A 323 -2.28 23.03 -11.04
CA ASP A 323 -2.72 23.96 -12.08
C ASP A 323 -4.26 24.19 -12.05
N GLY A 324 -4.97 23.65 -11.05
CA GLY A 324 -6.42 23.82 -10.87
C GLY A 324 -7.28 23.09 -11.92
N LEU A 325 -6.67 22.13 -12.64
CA LEU A 325 -7.37 21.33 -13.65
C LEU A 325 -8.18 20.21 -12.99
N ALA A 326 -9.38 19.94 -13.50
CA ALA A 326 -10.18 18.81 -13.05
C ALA A 326 -9.44 17.50 -13.38
N VAL A 327 -9.15 16.73 -12.35
CA VAL A 327 -8.52 15.42 -12.51
C VAL A 327 -9.60 14.37 -12.70
N THR A 328 -9.72 13.85 -13.92
CA THR A 328 -10.54 12.66 -14.14
C THR A 328 -9.76 11.44 -13.63
N ALA A 329 -10.35 10.69 -12.70
CA ALA A 329 -9.73 9.55 -12.02
C ALA A 329 -9.30 8.38 -12.94
N ASN A 330 -9.39 8.53 -14.26
CA ASN A 330 -9.27 7.47 -15.26
C ASN A 330 -8.18 7.69 -16.31
N HIS A 331 -7.17 8.54 -16.07
CA HIS A 331 -6.08 8.65 -17.05
C HIS A 331 -4.95 7.67 -16.73
N VAL A 332 -5.20 6.40 -17.10
CA VAL A 332 -4.14 5.50 -17.57
C VAL A 332 -4.25 5.52 -19.09
N PRO A 333 -3.19 5.78 -19.87
CA PRO A 333 -3.23 5.59 -21.31
C PRO A 333 -3.62 4.13 -21.57
N ALA A 334 -4.78 3.91 -22.18
CA ALA A 334 -5.07 2.65 -22.83
C ALA A 334 -4.18 2.63 -24.09
N GLU A 335 -3.28 1.64 -24.19
CA GLU A 335 -2.73 1.24 -25.47
C GLU A 335 -3.80 0.54 -26.31
#